data_b334c26aa7c0a1087cc3d103eb577437
#
_entry.id   b334c26aa7c0a1087cc3d103eb577437
#
_cell.length_a   1.000
_cell.length_b   1.000
_cell.length_c   1.000
_cell.angle_alpha   90.00
_cell.angle_beta   90.00
_cell.angle_gamma   90.00
#
_symmetry.space_group_name_H-M   'P 1'
#
loop_
_entity.id
_entity.type
_entity.pdbx_description
1 polymer ?
#
loop_
_entity_poly.entity_id
_entity_poly.type
_entity_poly.pdbx_seq_one_letter_code
_entity_poly.pdbx_strand_id
1 'polypeptide(L)'
;MGRNKYSQKEINEIKRLLALKNKANRFGQKQIRHELRTTYEFNISDFNEPGKAFGPEELDDAVLRHAIHILDEATIANMLEKRARDRERDRQLAEAEAEATPKDDASDWQKALKEWEDWENAQQTKEEQN
;
A
#
# COMPACT_ATOMS: atom_id res chain seq x y z
N MET A 1 5.40 -2.43 -3.67
CA MET A 1 6.50 -1.95 -4.51
C MET A 1 6.35 -0.46 -4.76
N GLY A 2 7.45 0.28 -4.74
CA GLY A 2 7.45 1.71 -5.02
C GLY A 2 7.31 2.03 -6.51
N ARG A 3 7.12 3.31 -6.79
CA ARG A 3 7.12 3.80 -8.17
C ARG A 3 8.52 3.71 -8.76
N ASN A 4 8.61 3.48 -10.06
CA ASN A 4 9.85 3.58 -10.83
C ASN A 4 9.75 4.57 -11.99
N LYS A 5 8.65 5.31 -12.09
CA LYS A 5 8.40 6.29 -13.15
C LYS A 5 8.15 7.66 -12.52
N TYR A 6 8.94 8.65 -12.91
CA TYR A 6 8.93 9.99 -12.32
C TYR A 6 9.09 11.03 -13.41
N SER A 7 8.62 12.27 -13.15
CA SER A 7 8.93 13.40 -14.01
C SER A 7 10.33 13.93 -13.73
N GLN A 8 10.88 14.73 -14.65
CA GLN A 8 12.19 15.34 -14.45
C GLN A 8 12.20 16.23 -13.19
N LYS A 9 11.11 16.93 -12.92
CA LYS A 9 10.96 17.76 -11.73
C LYS A 9 11.01 16.94 -10.46
N GLU A 10 10.30 15.79 -10.44
CA GLU A 10 10.32 14.86 -9.30
C GLU A 10 11.73 14.28 -9.10
N ILE A 11 12.40 13.91 -10.16
CA ILE A 11 13.78 13.40 -10.09
C ILE A 11 14.73 14.44 -9.51
N ASN A 12 14.61 15.70 -9.90
CA ASN A 12 15.42 16.78 -9.35
C ASN A 12 15.19 16.98 -7.83
N GLU A 13 13.93 16.89 -7.39
CA GLU A 13 13.60 16.97 -5.97
C GLU A 13 14.10 15.75 -5.18
N ILE A 14 13.99 14.56 -5.74
CA ILE A 14 14.51 13.34 -5.12
C ILE A 14 16.02 13.43 -4.98
N LYS A 15 16.74 13.93 -6.01
CA LYS A 15 18.18 14.16 -5.93
C LYS A 15 18.55 15.14 -4.81
N ARG A 16 17.80 16.21 -4.68
CA ARG A 16 18.00 17.21 -3.61
C ARG A 16 17.84 16.57 -2.23
N LEU A 17 16.77 15.79 -2.05
CA LEU A 17 16.51 15.10 -0.79
C LEU A 17 17.58 14.06 -0.47
N LEU A 18 18.06 13.32 -1.47
CA LEU A 18 19.15 12.35 -1.28
C LEU A 18 20.46 13.02 -0.89
N ALA A 19 20.78 14.18 -1.47
CA ALA A 19 21.95 14.97 -1.08
C ALA A 19 21.84 15.45 0.36
N LEU A 20 20.69 15.94 0.75
CA LEU A 20 20.42 16.35 2.13
C LEU A 20 20.51 15.17 3.11
N LYS A 21 19.98 14.03 2.72
CA LYS A 21 20.04 12.80 3.52
C LYS A 21 21.48 12.41 3.83
N ASN A 22 22.37 12.45 2.86
CA ASN A 22 23.76 12.07 3.03
C ASN A 22 24.54 13.03 3.97
N LYS A 23 24.04 14.25 4.14
CA LYS A 23 24.61 15.24 5.06
C LYS A 23 23.92 15.27 6.43
N ALA A 24 22.78 14.60 6.56
CA ALA A 24 21.96 14.63 7.77
C ALA A 24 22.44 13.59 8.79
N ASN A 25 22.07 13.83 10.05
CA ASN A 25 22.24 12.84 11.12
C ASN A 25 21.21 11.70 10.96
N ARG A 26 21.26 10.71 11.83
CA ARG A 26 20.37 9.55 11.82
C ARG A 26 18.88 9.92 11.79
N PHE A 27 18.50 10.88 12.59
CA PHE A 27 17.12 11.36 12.69
C PHE A 27 16.66 12.02 11.39
N GLY A 28 17.51 12.93 10.87
CA GLY A 28 17.25 13.60 9.58
C GLY A 28 17.17 12.63 8.42
N GLN A 29 18.04 11.62 8.38
CA GLN A 29 18.00 10.57 7.37
C GLN A 29 16.67 9.80 7.40
N LYS A 30 16.18 9.47 8.59
CA LYS A 30 14.91 8.79 8.78
C LYS A 30 13.73 9.63 8.28
N GLN A 31 13.75 10.93 8.58
CA GLN A 31 12.71 11.86 8.11
C GLN A 31 12.71 11.97 6.59
N ILE A 32 13.88 12.09 5.97
CA ILE A 32 14.01 12.21 4.51
C ILE A 32 13.54 10.91 3.82
N ARG A 33 13.91 9.75 4.35
CA ARG A 33 13.40 8.46 3.84
C ARG A 33 11.89 8.38 3.91
N HIS A 34 11.31 8.86 5.00
CA HIS A 34 9.86 8.91 5.16
C HIS A 34 9.21 9.82 4.13
N GLU A 35 9.76 11.01 3.92
CA GLU A 35 9.27 11.96 2.91
C GLU A 35 9.35 11.37 1.50
N LEU A 36 10.47 10.75 1.14
CA LEU A 36 10.62 10.08 -0.15
C LEU A 36 9.57 9.00 -0.36
N ARG A 37 9.31 8.20 0.68
CA ARG A 37 8.35 7.10 0.63
C ARG A 37 6.91 7.60 0.53
N THR A 38 6.56 8.62 1.30
CA THR A 38 5.17 9.11 1.37
C THR A 38 4.82 10.07 0.23
N THR A 39 5.74 10.96 -0.15
CA THR A 39 5.50 11.96 -1.19
C THR A 39 5.70 11.42 -2.60
N TYR A 40 6.76 10.66 -2.81
CA TYR A 40 7.15 10.18 -4.14
C TYR A 40 7.01 8.67 -4.32
N GLU A 41 6.60 7.95 -3.30
CA GLU A 41 6.56 6.49 -3.29
C GLU A 41 7.93 5.88 -3.69
N PHE A 42 9.00 6.57 -3.31
CA PHE A 42 10.36 6.18 -3.63
C PHE A 42 10.97 5.38 -2.48
N ASN A 43 11.26 4.12 -2.72
CA ASN A 43 11.91 3.24 -1.76
C ASN A 43 13.38 3.07 -2.14
N ILE A 44 14.27 3.60 -1.30
CA ILE A 44 15.72 3.50 -1.55
C ILE A 44 16.16 2.05 -1.65
N SER A 45 15.59 1.17 -0.83
CA SER A 45 15.93 -0.26 -0.80
C SER A 45 15.68 -0.98 -2.13
N ASP A 46 14.77 -0.48 -2.97
CA ASP A 46 14.50 -1.09 -4.27
C ASP A 46 15.63 -0.88 -5.28
N PHE A 47 16.45 0.14 -5.09
CA PHE A 47 17.49 0.55 -6.02
C PHE A 47 18.89 0.50 -5.41
N ASN A 48 19.00 0.38 -4.10
CA ASN A 48 20.27 0.42 -3.39
C ASN A 48 20.96 -0.95 -3.36
N GLU A 49 22.26 -0.95 -3.59
CA GLU A 49 23.08 -2.13 -3.35
C GLU A 49 23.37 -2.29 -1.84
N PRO A 50 23.37 -3.52 -1.30
CA PRO A 50 23.69 -3.72 0.10
C PRO A 50 25.04 -3.14 0.50
N GLY A 51 25.07 -2.39 1.60
CA GLY A 51 26.29 -1.80 2.14
C GLY A 51 26.75 -0.50 1.48
N LYS A 52 26.03 0.03 0.49
CA LYS A 52 26.34 1.30 -0.15
C LYS A 52 25.32 2.38 0.22
N ALA A 53 25.79 3.61 0.39
CA ALA A 53 24.91 4.75 0.55
C ALA A 53 24.27 5.11 -0.80
N PHE A 54 22.99 5.44 -0.79
CA PHE A 54 22.26 5.86 -1.98
C PHE A 54 22.19 7.38 -2.03
N GLY A 55 22.84 7.96 -3.02
CA GLY A 55 22.90 9.40 -3.24
C GLY A 55 22.43 9.81 -4.62
N PRO A 56 22.59 11.10 -5.00
CA PRO A 56 22.18 11.58 -6.32
C PRO A 56 22.87 10.87 -7.49
N GLU A 57 24.14 10.49 -7.31
CA GLU A 57 24.89 9.76 -8.37
C GLU A 57 24.30 8.36 -8.58
N GLU A 58 23.96 7.67 -7.54
CA GLU A 58 23.34 6.35 -7.58
C GLU A 58 21.94 6.41 -8.21
N LEU A 59 21.23 7.53 -8.02
CA LEU A 59 19.96 7.76 -8.70
C LEU A 59 20.16 7.91 -10.22
N ASP A 60 21.17 8.66 -10.64
CA ASP A 60 21.52 8.79 -12.05
C ASP A 60 21.89 7.43 -12.66
N ASP A 61 22.65 6.62 -11.95
CA ASP A 61 22.98 5.26 -12.38
C ASP A 61 21.74 4.39 -12.53
N ALA A 62 20.78 4.49 -11.61
CA ALA A 62 19.51 3.78 -11.70
C ALA A 62 18.71 4.17 -12.95
N VAL A 63 18.74 5.45 -13.32
CA VAL A 63 18.11 5.94 -14.56
C VAL A 63 18.83 5.38 -15.78
N LEU A 64 20.17 5.40 -15.79
CA LEU A 64 20.96 4.88 -16.89
C LEU A 64 20.76 3.38 -17.14
N ARG A 65 20.60 2.60 -16.08
CA ARG A 65 20.33 1.15 -16.20
C ARG A 65 18.86 0.79 -16.36
N HIS A 66 18.02 1.78 -16.60
CA HIS A 66 16.57 1.63 -16.79
C HIS A 66 15.80 1.06 -15.60
N ALA A 67 16.36 1.15 -14.40
CA ALA A 67 15.62 0.82 -13.17
C ALA A 67 14.61 1.91 -12.82
N ILE A 68 14.90 3.15 -13.19
CA ILE A 68 14.03 4.31 -13.07
C ILE A 68 13.83 4.94 -14.44
N HIS A 69 12.58 5.29 -14.76
CA HIS A 69 12.20 5.92 -16.02
C HIS A 69 11.77 7.37 -15.78
N ILE A 70 12.32 8.27 -16.59
CA ILE A 70 11.90 9.68 -16.56
C ILE A 70 10.88 9.89 -17.69
N LEU A 71 9.69 10.34 -17.33
CA LEU A 71 8.60 10.62 -18.25
C LEU A 71 8.23 12.11 -18.14
N ASP A 72 7.49 12.63 -19.12
CA ASP A 72 6.98 14.00 -19.07
C ASP A 72 5.92 14.15 -17.97
N GLU A 73 5.74 15.38 -17.50
CA GLU A 73 4.83 15.66 -16.38
C GLU A 73 3.39 15.28 -16.72
N ALA A 74 2.95 15.49 -17.97
CA ALA A 74 1.60 15.14 -18.39
C ALA A 74 1.36 13.64 -18.31
N THR A 75 2.32 12.82 -18.74
CA THR A 75 2.23 11.36 -18.69
C THR A 75 2.18 10.89 -17.23
N ILE A 76 3.03 11.45 -16.37
CA ILE A 76 3.05 11.12 -14.93
C ILE A 76 1.71 11.51 -14.28
N ALA A 77 1.20 12.71 -14.57
CA ALA A 77 -0.08 13.16 -14.03
C ALA A 77 -1.24 12.24 -14.45
N ASN A 78 -1.26 11.80 -15.70
CA ASN A 78 -2.26 10.85 -16.19
C ASN A 78 -2.15 9.50 -15.52
N MET A 79 -0.94 9.01 -15.31
CA MET A 79 -0.70 7.74 -14.59
C MET A 79 -1.18 7.80 -13.15
N LEU A 80 -0.87 8.89 -12.44
CA LEU A 80 -1.26 9.06 -11.04
C LEU A 80 -2.78 9.19 -10.92
N GLU A 81 -3.42 9.90 -11.85
CA GLU A 81 -4.87 10.03 -11.90
C GLU A 81 -5.54 8.68 -12.14
N LYS A 82 -5.01 7.89 -13.06
CA LYS A 82 -5.52 6.54 -13.34
C LYS A 82 -5.38 5.64 -12.11
N ARG A 83 -4.24 5.68 -11.43
CA ARG A 83 -4.03 4.91 -10.19
C ARG A 83 -5.00 5.32 -9.10
N ALA A 84 -5.26 6.63 -8.97
CA ALA A 84 -6.22 7.13 -7.99
C ALA A 84 -7.64 6.65 -8.29
N ARG A 85 -8.05 6.66 -9.57
CA ARG A 85 -9.36 6.13 -9.99
C ARG A 85 -9.48 4.63 -9.75
N ASP A 86 -8.43 3.88 -10.05
CA ASP A 86 -8.41 2.43 -9.83
C ASP A 86 -8.50 2.11 -8.34
N ARG A 87 -7.79 2.84 -7.48
CA ARG A 87 -7.88 2.70 -6.02
C ARG A 87 -9.29 3.02 -5.51
N GLU A 88 -9.90 4.08 -6.02
CA GLU A 88 -11.26 4.48 -5.65
C GLU A 88 -12.26 3.40 -6.02
N ARG A 89 -12.16 2.87 -7.24
CA ARG A 89 -13.01 1.78 -7.72
C ARG A 89 -12.82 0.52 -6.88
N ASP A 90 -11.58 0.12 -6.61
CA ASP A 90 -11.28 -1.04 -5.79
C ASP A 90 -11.81 -0.86 -4.37
N ARG A 91 -11.70 0.35 -3.80
CA ARG A 91 -12.24 0.66 -2.49
C ARG A 91 -13.76 0.55 -2.47
N GLN A 92 -14.45 1.09 -3.49
CA GLN A 92 -15.91 1.01 -3.58
C GLN A 92 -16.38 -0.43 -3.74
N LEU A 93 -15.69 -1.24 -4.54
CA LEU A 93 -15.99 -2.66 -4.69
C LEU A 93 -15.75 -3.42 -3.39
N ALA A 94 -14.68 -3.14 -2.69
CA ALA A 94 -14.37 -3.76 -1.41
C ALA A 94 -15.40 -3.38 -0.34
N GLU A 95 -15.84 -2.13 -0.30
CA GLU A 95 -16.90 -1.68 0.60
C GLU A 95 -18.23 -2.34 0.28
N ALA A 96 -18.58 -2.46 -1.01
CA ALA A 96 -19.80 -3.13 -1.43
C ALA A 96 -19.77 -4.62 -1.06
N GLU A 97 -18.65 -5.30 -1.27
CA GLU A 97 -18.47 -6.70 -0.85
C GLU A 97 -18.51 -6.84 0.66
N ALA A 98 -17.87 -5.93 1.38
CA ALA A 98 -17.86 -5.93 2.84
C ALA A 98 -19.23 -5.67 3.44
N GLU A 99 -20.09 -4.88 2.79
CA GLU A 99 -21.46 -4.65 3.21
C GLU A 99 -22.37 -5.84 2.91
N ALA A 100 -22.24 -6.44 1.73
CA ALA A 100 -23.10 -7.55 1.30
C ALA A 100 -22.70 -8.86 2.00
N THR A 101 -21.42 -9.23 1.95
CA THR A 101 -20.94 -10.51 2.47
C THR A 101 -21.08 -10.67 3.99
N PRO A 102 -20.67 -9.68 4.84
CA PRO A 102 -20.84 -9.82 6.28
C PRO A 102 -22.29 -9.90 6.75
N LYS A 103 -23.21 -9.21 6.08
CA LYS A 103 -24.63 -9.29 6.40
C LYS A 103 -25.18 -10.69 6.12
N ASP A 104 -24.85 -11.25 4.96
CA ASP A 104 -25.29 -12.58 4.59
C ASP A 104 -24.64 -13.64 5.47
N ASP A 105 -23.33 -13.55 5.70
CA ASP A 105 -22.61 -14.47 6.59
C ASP A 105 -23.10 -14.37 8.02
N ALA A 106 -23.33 -13.17 8.54
CA ALA A 106 -23.85 -12.98 9.89
C ALA A 106 -25.27 -13.53 10.02
N SER A 107 -26.10 -13.35 9.00
CA SER A 107 -27.46 -13.89 8.99
C SER A 107 -27.47 -15.42 9.00
N ASP A 108 -26.66 -16.05 8.14
CA ASP A 108 -26.52 -17.50 8.08
C ASP A 108 -25.93 -18.08 9.36
N TRP A 109 -24.94 -17.39 9.96
CA TRP A 109 -24.34 -17.76 11.24
C TRP A 109 -25.35 -17.72 12.38
N GLN A 110 -26.15 -16.67 12.43
CA GLN A 110 -27.18 -16.50 13.44
C GLN A 110 -28.27 -17.57 13.32
N LYS A 111 -28.67 -17.89 12.09
CA LYS A 111 -29.62 -18.99 11.85
C LYS A 111 -29.04 -20.33 12.28
N ALA A 112 -27.79 -20.59 11.93
CA ALA A 112 -27.11 -21.84 12.30
C ALA A 112 -27.01 -21.97 13.82
N LEU A 113 -26.63 -20.91 14.52
CA LEU A 113 -26.55 -20.89 15.97
C LEU A 113 -27.93 -21.11 16.62
N LYS A 114 -28.95 -20.48 16.09
CA LYS A 114 -30.32 -20.62 16.59
C LYS A 114 -30.83 -22.03 16.41
N GLU A 115 -30.61 -22.64 15.25
CA GLU A 115 -30.97 -24.03 14.99
C GLU A 115 -30.24 -24.99 15.94
N TRP A 116 -28.95 -24.73 16.19
CA TRP A 116 -28.15 -25.51 17.12
C TRP A 116 -28.70 -25.40 18.55
N GLU A 117 -29.00 -24.19 19.00
CA GLU A 117 -29.60 -23.96 20.34
C GLU A 117 -30.95 -24.64 20.49
N ASP A 118 -31.81 -24.53 19.49
CA ASP A 118 -33.11 -25.19 19.48
C ASP A 118 -32.95 -26.72 19.53
N TRP A 119 -31.97 -27.27 18.82
CA TRP A 119 -31.68 -28.69 18.85
C TRP A 119 -31.17 -29.13 20.23
N GLU A 120 -30.27 -28.39 20.86
CA GLU A 120 -29.79 -28.68 22.21
C GLU A 120 -30.91 -28.61 23.24
N ASN A 121 -31.72 -27.60 23.16
CA ASN A 121 -32.87 -27.45 24.06
C ASN A 121 -33.87 -28.59 23.93
N ALA A 122 -34.11 -29.03 22.70
CA ALA A 122 -34.97 -30.21 22.44
C ALA A 122 -34.38 -31.49 23.02
N GLN A 123 -33.05 -31.69 22.93
CA GLN A 123 -32.36 -32.82 23.51
C GLN A 123 -32.43 -32.82 25.06
N GLN A 124 -32.16 -31.63 25.65
CA GLN A 124 -32.26 -31.48 27.11
C GLN A 124 -33.66 -31.74 27.64
N THR A 125 -34.67 -31.27 26.94
CA THR A 125 -36.08 -31.49 27.32
C THR A 125 -36.44 -32.97 27.28
N LYS A 126 -35.92 -33.71 26.27
CA LYS A 126 -36.14 -35.17 26.20
C LYS A 126 -35.44 -35.92 27.33
N GLU A 127 -34.24 -35.52 27.72
CA GLU A 127 -33.50 -36.10 28.83
C GLU A 127 -34.18 -35.84 30.15
N GLU A 128 -34.73 -34.65 30.35
CA GLU A 128 -35.49 -34.29 31.56
C GLU A 128 -36.81 -35.05 31.69
N GLN A 129 -37.45 -35.40 30.59
CA GLN A 129 -38.68 -36.16 30.59
C GLN A 129 -38.50 -37.66 30.84
N ASN A 130 -37.30 -38.16 30.67
CA ASN A 130 -36.94 -39.54 30.97
C ASN A 130 -36.39 -39.69 32.39
#